data_ba0810be9a2748b4cc0f0143250a8c63
#
_entry.id   ba0810be9a2748b4cc0f0143250a8c63
#
_cell.length_a   1.000
_cell.length_b   1.000
_cell.length_c   1.000
_cell.angle_alpha   90.00
_cell.angle_beta   90.00
_cell.angle_gamma   90.00
#
_symmetry.space_group_name_H-M   'P 1'
#
loop_
_entity.id
_entity.type
_entity.pdbx_description
1 polymer ?
#
loop_
_entity_poly.entity_id
_entity_poly.type
_entity_poly.pdbx_seq_one_letter_code
_entity_poly.pdbx_strand_id
1 'polypeptide(L)'
;MKNIVGKPQTIKKVNEDLIKNIIKNEGPITKPEISSITELSLATVNKIVEQLALKNEVKVSGLSESTGGRRAQLFEINANLEHIIALYYYRNCCIGVVANLLGEIIYQEEFNIRMDMYENVNQDTFFVIDTLIKKEKGNNIRAIGIGVPGVVKKGVVKNIPTIKSWEGINLENLIKSKYNTKVFIENDTNITTIGIYQKQYKDKYKNMALMYLEDGIGSGIVINGELYLGSTNFAGELSYLNIEFGKYNSNNLNLEDYIMSLRKRYLESKDNKFKKEILSIISNFIRTLVCVLNPQAMIIQCSILTKSDMEFIEKDVSNNVGEENFPKLIKVDSLREGSINGVISMCLKETDYQYSLSNKKGGY
;
A
#
# COMPACT_ATOMS: atom_id res chain seq x y z
N MET A 1 8.78 10.45 35.81
CA MET A 1 7.43 10.04 35.36
C MET A 1 6.56 11.28 35.25
N LYS A 2 6.36 11.88 34.06
CA LYS A 2 5.36 12.93 33.85
C LYS A 2 4.03 12.24 33.61
N ASN A 3 3.09 12.33 34.52
CA ASN A 3 1.72 11.90 34.37
C ASN A 3 1.14 12.58 33.12
N ILE A 4 0.85 11.79 32.06
CA ILE A 4 0.00 12.23 30.95
C ILE A 4 -1.43 12.16 31.50
N VAL A 5 -1.83 13.17 32.24
CA VAL A 5 -3.24 13.43 32.54
C VAL A 5 -3.83 13.88 31.21
N GLY A 6 -4.58 12.98 30.56
CA GLY A 6 -5.19 13.27 29.25
C GLY A 6 -6.10 14.48 29.41
N LYS A 7 -5.78 15.57 28.69
CA LYS A 7 -6.69 16.73 28.62
C LYS A 7 -8.05 16.22 28.17
N PRO A 8 -9.17 16.67 28.76
CA PRO A 8 -10.53 16.22 28.42
C PRO A 8 -10.83 16.19 26.91
N GLN A 9 -10.23 17.13 26.17
CA GLN A 9 -10.30 17.19 24.69
C GLN A 9 -9.63 16.00 23.99
N THR A 10 -8.51 15.51 24.53
CA THR A 10 -7.77 14.35 24.01
C THR A 10 -8.58 13.07 24.19
N ILE A 11 -9.13 12.88 25.41
CA ILE A 11 -10.00 11.72 25.71
C ILE A 11 -11.24 11.72 24.83
N LYS A 12 -11.88 12.90 24.68
CA LYS A 12 -13.04 13.04 23.79
C LYS A 12 -12.72 12.60 22.35
N LYS A 13 -11.57 13.04 21.83
CA LYS A 13 -11.16 12.69 20.45
C LYS A 13 -10.82 11.21 20.30
N VAL A 14 -10.14 10.61 21.27
CA VAL A 14 -9.87 9.16 21.28
C VAL A 14 -11.18 8.35 21.24
N ASN A 15 -12.16 8.75 22.05
CA ASN A 15 -13.48 8.09 22.05
C ASN A 15 -14.23 8.30 20.74
N GLU A 16 -14.13 9.50 20.11
CA GLU A 16 -14.73 9.78 18.80
C GLU A 16 -14.11 8.87 17.72
N ASP A 17 -12.77 8.75 17.70
CA ASP A 17 -12.06 7.90 16.75
C ASP A 17 -12.37 6.39 16.98
N LEU A 18 -12.46 5.96 18.23
CA LEU A 18 -12.84 4.59 18.59
C LEU A 18 -14.23 4.25 18.06
N ILE A 19 -15.23 5.11 18.33
CA ILE A 19 -16.61 4.91 17.87
C ILE A 19 -16.69 4.91 16.35
N LYS A 20 -15.99 5.84 15.67
CA LYS A 20 -15.93 5.85 14.19
C LYS A 20 -15.36 4.56 13.64
N ASN A 21 -14.27 4.04 14.22
CA ASN A 21 -13.67 2.79 13.79
C ASN A 21 -14.62 1.59 13.95
N ILE A 22 -15.37 1.55 15.07
CA ILE A 22 -16.38 0.50 15.25
C ILE A 22 -17.49 0.61 14.20
N ILE A 23 -18.02 1.81 13.96
CA ILE A 23 -19.05 2.02 12.93
C ILE A 23 -18.52 1.67 11.55
N LYS A 24 -17.25 1.97 11.27
CA LYS A 24 -16.60 1.64 9.98
C LYS A 24 -16.45 0.13 9.74
N ASN A 25 -16.11 -0.61 10.78
CA ASN A 25 -15.79 -2.03 10.66
C ASN A 25 -17.00 -2.94 10.85
N GLU A 26 -17.94 -2.55 11.75
CA GLU A 26 -19.07 -3.38 12.20
C GLU A 26 -20.43 -2.84 11.74
N GLY A 27 -20.43 -1.67 11.07
CA GLY A 27 -21.68 -1.06 10.64
C GLY A 27 -22.36 -1.83 9.49
N PRO A 28 -23.71 -1.76 9.41
CA PRO A 28 -24.64 -0.96 10.23
C PRO A 28 -24.82 -1.47 11.66
N ILE A 29 -24.68 -0.60 12.66
CA ILE A 29 -24.64 -0.96 14.09
C ILE A 29 -25.46 -0.01 14.94
N THR A 30 -26.04 -0.50 16.05
CA THR A 30 -26.83 0.32 17.00
C THR A 30 -25.96 0.97 18.08
N LYS A 31 -26.44 2.08 18.67
CA LYS A 31 -25.73 2.74 19.78
C LYS A 31 -25.51 1.83 21.00
N PRO A 32 -26.44 0.94 21.42
CA PRO A 32 -26.20 -0.02 22.49
C PRO A 32 -25.06 -1.01 22.15
N GLU A 33 -24.99 -1.54 20.92
CA GLU A 33 -23.92 -2.42 20.48
C GLU A 33 -22.55 -1.71 20.50
N ILE A 34 -22.49 -0.46 19.99
CA ILE A 34 -21.28 0.37 20.09
C ILE A 34 -20.84 0.53 21.55
N SER A 35 -21.80 0.80 22.47
CA SER A 35 -21.52 0.91 23.90
C SER A 35 -20.95 -0.38 24.48
N SER A 36 -21.51 -1.54 24.08
CA SER A 36 -21.02 -2.85 24.52
C SER A 36 -19.61 -3.16 24.03
N ILE A 37 -19.31 -2.87 22.75
CA ILE A 37 -17.99 -3.17 22.15
C ILE A 37 -16.91 -2.21 22.70
N THR A 38 -17.24 -0.93 22.88
CA THR A 38 -16.27 0.10 23.32
C THR A 38 -16.12 0.20 24.82
N GLU A 39 -17.01 -0.44 25.59
CA GLU A 39 -17.14 -0.30 27.06
C GLU A 39 -17.38 1.15 27.52
N LEU A 40 -17.77 2.04 26.59
CA LEU A 40 -18.16 3.41 26.88
C LEU A 40 -19.60 3.47 27.35
N SER A 41 -19.94 4.42 28.26
CA SER A 41 -21.32 4.61 28.66
C SER A 41 -22.23 4.97 27.47
N LEU A 42 -23.47 4.48 27.47
CA LEU A 42 -24.43 4.77 26.41
C LEU A 42 -24.66 6.30 26.25
N ALA A 43 -24.57 7.08 27.33
CA ALA A 43 -24.64 8.54 27.27
C ALA A 43 -23.48 9.14 26.46
N THR A 44 -22.25 8.61 26.63
CA THR A 44 -21.07 9.01 25.86
C THR A 44 -21.22 8.66 24.39
N VAL A 45 -21.67 7.43 24.10
CA VAL A 45 -21.89 6.96 22.71
C VAL A 45 -22.97 7.81 22.03
N ASN A 46 -24.13 8.07 22.72
CA ASN A 46 -25.19 8.92 22.20
C ASN A 46 -24.66 10.28 21.76
N LYS A 47 -23.95 10.96 22.68
CA LYS A 47 -23.37 12.29 22.39
C LYS A 47 -22.42 12.31 21.22
N ILE A 48 -21.55 11.30 21.11
CA ILE A 48 -20.55 11.24 20.04
C ILE A 48 -21.21 10.90 18.70
N VAL A 49 -22.08 9.88 18.65
CA VAL A 49 -22.78 9.51 17.40
C VAL A 49 -23.65 10.66 16.88
N GLU A 50 -24.34 11.41 17.78
CA GLU A 50 -25.09 12.60 17.38
C GLU A 50 -24.19 13.70 16.81
N GLN A 51 -22.97 13.92 17.38
CA GLN A 51 -22.02 14.86 16.84
C GLN A 51 -21.47 14.42 15.46
N LEU A 52 -21.23 13.12 15.28
CA LEU A 52 -20.82 12.57 13.97
C LEU A 52 -21.94 12.70 12.93
N ALA A 53 -23.18 12.47 13.33
CA ALA A 53 -24.35 12.63 12.45
C ALA A 53 -24.56 14.11 12.06
N LEU A 54 -24.39 15.05 12.98
CA LEU A 54 -24.43 16.49 12.67
C LEU A 54 -23.36 16.94 11.68
N LYS A 55 -22.21 16.28 11.68
CA LYS A 55 -21.13 16.50 10.72
C LYS A 55 -21.31 15.71 9.41
N ASN A 56 -22.40 14.96 9.28
CA ASN A 56 -22.63 14.00 8.19
C ASN A 56 -21.59 12.89 8.05
N GLU A 57 -20.75 12.66 9.07
CA GLU A 57 -19.72 11.60 9.04
C GLU A 57 -20.33 10.20 9.18
N VAL A 58 -21.49 10.11 9.88
CA VAL A 58 -22.31 8.91 9.99
C VAL A 58 -23.75 9.22 9.61
N LYS A 59 -24.45 8.22 9.10
CA LYS A 59 -25.87 8.33 8.73
C LYS A 59 -26.66 7.16 9.30
N VAL A 60 -27.98 7.32 9.41
CA VAL A 60 -28.93 6.25 9.75
C VAL A 60 -29.17 5.42 8.48
N SER A 61 -28.89 4.11 8.53
CA SER A 61 -29.13 3.17 7.43
C SER A 61 -30.44 2.39 7.56
N GLY A 62 -31.05 2.38 8.75
CA GLY A 62 -32.28 1.64 8.99
C GLY A 62 -32.60 1.48 10.47
N LEU A 63 -33.46 0.52 10.76
CA LEU A 63 -33.85 0.10 12.12
C LEU A 63 -33.46 -1.37 12.32
N SER A 64 -33.02 -1.71 13.54
CA SER A 64 -32.73 -3.08 13.92
C SER A 64 -33.94 -3.99 13.83
N GLU A 65 -33.74 -5.31 13.79
CA GLU A 65 -34.83 -6.26 13.92
C GLU A 65 -35.60 -6.08 15.27
N SER A 66 -36.90 -6.38 15.26
CA SER A 66 -37.72 -6.24 16.46
C SER A 66 -37.50 -7.43 17.39
N THR A 67 -37.05 -7.16 18.61
CA THR A 67 -36.95 -8.15 19.70
C THR A 67 -38.02 -7.95 20.77
N GLY A 68 -39.19 -7.34 20.41
CA GLY A 68 -40.29 -7.08 21.32
C GLY A 68 -40.30 -5.68 21.97
N GLY A 69 -39.37 -4.80 21.60
CA GLY A 69 -39.28 -3.41 22.06
C GLY A 69 -39.24 -2.40 20.91
N ARG A 70 -39.02 -1.11 21.24
CA ARG A 70 -38.80 -0.06 20.22
C ARG A 70 -37.53 -0.37 19.42
N ARG A 71 -37.67 -0.46 18.09
CA ARG A 71 -36.53 -0.73 17.17
C ARG A 71 -35.49 0.37 17.28
N ALA A 72 -34.22 -0.03 17.45
CA ALA A 72 -33.07 0.88 17.50
C ALA A 72 -32.67 1.33 16.11
N GLN A 73 -32.14 2.55 15.98
CA GLN A 73 -31.55 3.03 14.75
C GLN A 73 -30.19 2.36 14.51
N LEU A 74 -29.95 1.96 13.26
CA LEU A 74 -28.67 1.48 12.75
C LEU A 74 -27.88 2.63 12.16
N PHE A 75 -26.62 2.74 12.52
CA PHE A 75 -25.71 3.77 12.04
C PHE A 75 -24.60 3.14 11.18
N GLU A 76 -24.25 3.82 10.11
CA GLU A 76 -23.15 3.47 9.23
C GLU A 76 -22.32 4.72 8.87
N ILE A 77 -21.09 4.52 8.43
CA ILE A 77 -20.26 5.61 7.90
C ILE A 77 -20.92 6.18 6.64
N ASN A 78 -20.93 7.51 6.52
CA ASN A 78 -21.30 8.16 5.27
C ASN A 78 -20.11 8.09 4.30
N ALA A 79 -19.97 6.94 3.63
CA ALA A 79 -18.83 6.64 2.78
C ALA A 79 -18.61 7.68 1.68
N ASN A 80 -19.68 8.29 1.18
CA ASN A 80 -19.63 9.25 0.08
C ASN A 80 -19.57 10.72 0.53
N LEU A 81 -19.22 10.99 1.80
CA LEU A 81 -19.05 12.36 2.29
C LEU A 81 -17.87 13.07 1.63
N GLU A 82 -16.77 12.33 1.43
CA GLU A 82 -15.56 12.77 0.78
C GLU A 82 -14.99 11.61 -0.06
N HIS A 83 -14.16 11.94 -1.04
CA HIS A 83 -13.56 10.95 -1.91
C HIS A 83 -12.03 11.05 -1.94
N ILE A 84 -11.41 9.94 -2.31
CA ILE A 84 -9.98 9.83 -2.54
C ILE A 84 -9.77 9.71 -4.04
N ILE A 85 -8.81 10.47 -4.56
CA ILE A 85 -8.26 10.26 -5.89
C ILE A 85 -6.98 9.46 -5.74
N ALA A 86 -6.91 8.31 -6.43
CA ALA A 86 -5.77 7.43 -6.42
C ALA A 86 -5.23 7.25 -7.85
N LEU A 87 -3.93 7.47 -8.04
CA LEU A 87 -3.22 7.26 -9.28
C LEU A 87 -2.13 6.21 -9.08
N TYR A 88 -2.00 5.30 -10.03
CA TYR A 88 -0.90 4.37 -10.07
C TYR A 88 -0.33 4.29 -11.48
N TYR A 89 0.97 4.52 -11.58
CA TYR A 89 1.68 4.52 -12.84
C TYR A 89 2.26 3.14 -13.15
N TYR A 90 1.84 2.59 -14.27
CA TYR A 90 2.51 1.47 -14.94
C TYR A 90 3.36 2.01 -16.08
N ARG A 91 4.23 1.18 -16.62
CA ARG A 91 5.14 1.59 -17.69
C ARG A 91 4.42 2.23 -18.90
N ASN A 92 3.25 1.69 -19.27
CA ASN A 92 2.53 2.09 -20.48
C ASN A 92 1.21 2.80 -20.21
N CYS A 93 0.79 2.92 -18.96
CA CYS A 93 -0.48 3.57 -18.63
C CYS A 93 -0.47 4.09 -17.19
N CYS A 94 -1.39 5.00 -16.91
CA CYS A 94 -1.76 5.40 -15.56
C CYS A 94 -3.18 4.90 -15.28
N ILE A 95 -3.39 4.25 -14.15
CA ILE A 95 -4.74 3.98 -13.65
C ILE A 95 -5.11 5.08 -12.69
N GLY A 96 -6.23 5.74 -12.99
CA GLY A 96 -6.84 6.75 -12.12
C GLY A 96 -8.14 6.23 -11.53
N VAL A 97 -8.34 6.46 -10.24
CA VAL A 97 -9.49 5.95 -9.48
C VAL A 97 -10.05 7.04 -8.58
N VAL A 98 -11.38 7.05 -8.46
CA VAL A 98 -12.10 7.74 -7.39
C VAL A 98 -12.63 6.68 -6.44
N ALA A 99 -12.30 6.78 -5.15
CA ALA A 99 -12.77 5.87 -4.12
C ALA A 99 -13.45 6.62 -2.98
N ASN A 100 -14.40 5.97 -2.30
CA ASN A 100 -15.05 6.52 -1.12
C ASN A 100 -14.24 6.27 0.18
N LEU A 101 -14.77 6.73 1.33
CA LEU A 101 -14.10 6.60 2.64
C LEU A 101 -14.04 5.16 3.19
N LEU A 102 -14.73 4.21 2.56
CA LEU A 102 -14.59 2.77 2.84
C LEU A 102 -13.58 2.10 1.92
N GLY A 103 -13.00 2.84 0.96
CA GLY A 103 -12.06 2.30 -0.02
C GLY A 103 -12.74 1.63 -1.22
N GLU A 104 -14.05 1.74 -1.36
CA GLU A 104 -14.78 1.22 -2.49
C GLU A 104 -14.57 2.11 -3.71
N ILE A 105 -14.25 1.50 -4.85
CA ILE A 105 -14.01 2.19 -6.12
C ILE A 105 -15.34 2.63 -6.71
N ILE A 106 -15.52 3.94 -6.86
CA ILE A 106 -16.70 4.55 -7.48
C ILE A 106 -16.51 4.73 -8.98
N TYR A 107 -15.30 5.09 -9.38
CA TYR A 107 -14.94 5.31 -10.77
C TYR A 107 -13.49 4.89 -11.00
N GLN A 108 -13.23 4.28 -12.15
CA GLN A 108 -11.88 3.90 -12.58
C GLN A 108 -11.73 4.13 -14.07
N GLU A 109 -10.58 4.65 -14.47
CA GLU A 109 -10.21 4.86 -15.87
C GLU A 109 -8.73 4.56 -16.07
N GLU A 110 -8.41 3.96 -17.20
CA GLU A 110 -7.04 3.76 -17.64
C GLU A 110 -6.67 4.84 -18.68
N PHE A 111 -5.62 5.58 -18.36
CA PHE A 111 -5.09 6.64 -19.21
C PHE A 111 -3.85 6.14 -19.93
N ASN A 112 -3.82 6.28 -21.26
CA ASN A 112 -2.67 5.89 -22.06
C ASN A 112 -1.54 6.90 -21.90
N ILE A 113 -0.81 6.79 -20.80
CA ILE A 113 0.35 7.63 -20.46
C ILE A 113 1.57 6.73 -20.46
N ARG A 114 2.44 6.94 -21.43
CA ARG A 114 3.69 6.19 -21.56
C ARG A 114 4.81 6.89 -20.82
N MET A 115 5.29 6.27 -19.76
CA MET A 115 6.31 6.82 -18.87
C MET A 115 7.69 7.00 -19.52
N ASP A 116 7.97 6.24 -20.58
CA ASP A 116 9.25 6.23 -21.31
C ASP A 116 9.36 7.30 -22.40
N MET A 117 8.30 8.03 -22.69
CA MET A 117 8.23 8.97 -23.83
C MET A 117 7.93 10.43 -23.44
N TYR A 118 7.80 10.77 -22.13
CA TYR A 118 7.19 12.03 -21.75
C TYR A 118 8.17 13.09 -21.23
N GLU A 119 8.20 14.22 -21.96
CA GLU A 119 8.76 15.47 -21.47
C GLU A 119 7.82 16.21 -20.50
N ASN A 120 6.52 15.88 -20.47
CA ASN A 120 5.47 16.62 -19.77
C ASN A 120 4.62 15.79 -18.80
N VAL A 121 5.19 14.80 -18.09
CA VAL A 121 4.45 13.93 -17.16
C VAL A 121 3.65 14.72 -16.11
N ASN A 122 4.09 15.91 -15.74
CA ASN A 122 3.34 16.78 -14.82
C ASN A 122 2.00 17.23 -15.41
N GLN A 123 1.95 17.62 -16.69
CA GLN A 123 0.70 18.05 -17.34
C GLN A 123 -0.26 16.89 -17.48
N ASP A 124 0.24 15.70 -17.81
CA ASP A 124 -0.57 14.50 -17.90
C ASP A 124 -1.11 14.07 -16.54
N THR A 125 -0.27 14.15 -15.49
CA THR A 125 -0.72 13.91 -14.11
C THR A 125 -1.85 14.86 -13.72
N PHE A 126 -1.71 16.15 -14.03
CA PHE A 126 -2.77 17.12 -13.78
C PHE A 126 -4.02 16.83 -14.60
N PHE A 127 -3.87 16.45 -15.87
CA PHE A 127 -5.00 16.07 -16.71
C PHE A 127 -5.77 14.87 -16.13
N VAL A 128 -5.08 13.83 -15.66
CA VAL A 128 -5.71 12.67 -15.00
C VAL A 128 -6.46 13.12 -13.75
N ILE A 129 -5.82 13.89 -12.86
CA ILE A 129 -6.45 14.36 -11.62
C ILE A 129 -7.67 15.24 -11.94
N ASP A 130 -7.56 16.19 -12.87
CA ASP A 130 -8.66 17.08 -13.27
C ASP A 130 -9.83 16.29 -13.87
N THR A 131 -9.53 15.22 -14.62
CA THR A 131 -10.55 14.32 -15.18
C THR A 131 -11.29 13.57 -14.07
N LEU A 132 -10.58 13.02 -13.11
CA LEU A 132 -11.16 12.30 -11.97
C LEU A 132 -11.98 13.22 -11.07
N ILE A 133 -11.51 14.45 -10.82
CA ILE A 133 -12.27 15.48 -10.07
C ILE A 133 -13.60 15.79 -10.77
N LYS A 134 -13.60 15.91 -12.09
CA LYS A 134 -14.85 16.14 -12.86
C LYS A 134 -15.84 14.96 -12.76
N LYS A 135 -15.32 13.74 -12.71
CA LYS A 135 -16.16 12.51 -12.57
C LYS A 135 -16.76 12.37 -11.18
N GLU A 136 -16.13 12.95 -10.20
CA GLU A 136 -16.51 12.92 -8.79
C GLU A 136 -17.76 13.79 -8.48
N LYS A 137 -18.20 14.66 -9.41
CA LYS A 137 -19.43 15.47 -9.34
C LYS A 137 -19.52 16.48 -8.16
N GLY A 138 -18.39 17.00 -7.70
CA GLY A 138 -18.38 18.16 -6.79
C GLY A 138 -18.44 17.84 -5.31
N ASN A 139 -18.18 16.61 -4.89
CA ASN A 139 -17.92 16.28 -3.50
C ASN A 139 -16.48 16.72 -3.11
N ASN A 140 -16.21 16.73 -1.82
CA ASN A 140 -14.90 17.14 -1.33
C ASN A 140 -13.84 16.04 -1.57
N ILE A 141 -12.70 16.42 -2.13
CA ILE A 141 -11.56 15.53 -2.22
C ILE A 141 -10.80 15.56 -0.90
N ARG A 142 -10.81 14.43 -0.20
CA ARG A 142 -10.10 14.27 1.08
C ARG A 142 -8.60 14.17 0.90
N ALA A 143 -8.16 13.44 -0.13
CA ALA A 143 -6.76 13.26 -0.46
C ALA A 143 -6.54 12.83 -1.91
N ILE A 144 -5.33 13.08 -2.40
CA ILE A 144 -4.80 12.53 -3.65
C ILE A 144 -3.62 11.64 -3.30
N GLY A 145 -3.67 10.37 -3.70
CA GLY A 145 -2.58 9.42 -3.54
C GLY A 145 -1.97 9.05 -4.88
N ILE A 146 -0.64 8.88 -4.92
CA ILE A 146 0.05 8.49 -6.15
C ILE A 146 1.12 7.46 -5.85
N GLY A 147 1.03 6.32 -6.53
CA GLY A 147 2.09 5.31 -6.60
C GLY A 147 3.02 5.60 -7.76
N VAL A 148 4.31 5.79 -7.49
CA VAL A 148 5.31 6.16 -8.49
C VAL A 148 6.48 5.18 -8.50
N PRO A 149 7.09 4.89 -9.66
CA PRO A 149 8.36 4.17 -9.69
C PRO A 149 9.46 5.06 -9.07
N GLY A 150 10.43 4.40 -8.44
CA GLY A 150 11.54 5.06 -7.75
C GLY A 150 11.33 5.27 -6.25
N VAL A 151 12.39 5.72 -5.57
CA VAL A 151 12.40 5.93 -4.11
C VAL A 151 11.74 7.27 -3.77
N VAL A 152 10.80 7.24 -2.84
CA VAL A 152 10.13 8.46 -2.36
C VAL A 152 10.58 8.79 -0.94
N LYS A 153 11.09 10.00 -0.73
CA LYS A 153 11.46 10.50 0.59
C LYS A 153 10.95 11.91 0.82
N LYS A 154 10.04 12.09 1.77
CA LYS A 154 9.39 13.38 2.08
C LYS A 154 8.80 14.04 0.82
N GLY A 155 8.09 13.26 0.02
CA GLY A 155 7.46 13.72 -1.22
C GLY A 155 8.41 13.96 -2.40
N VAL A 156 9.73 13.82 -2.20
CA VAL A 156 10.73 13.94 -3.27
C VAL A 156 10.98 12.56 -3.88
N VAL A 157 10.84 12.47 -5.20
CA VAL A 157 11.09 11.24 -5.97
C VAL A 157 12.56 11.21 -6.41
N LYS A 158 13.21 10.05 -6.24
CA LYS A 158 14.59 9.79 -6.63
C LYS A 158 14.73 8.40 -7.23
N ASN A 159 15.85 8.16 -7.91
CA ASN A 159 16.15 6.88 -8.54
C ASN A 159 15.04 6.41 -9.48
N ILE A 160 14.55 7.32 -10.31
CA ILE A 160 13.48 7.07 -11.28
C ILE A 160 14.04 7.07 -12.72
N PRO A 161 14.55 5.94 -13.22
CA PRO A 161 15.22 5.88 -14.51
C PRO A 161 14.29 6.17 -15.69
N THR A 162 12.99 5.92 -15.51
CA THR A 162 11.98 6.02 -16.57
C THR A 162 11.41 7.43 -16.72
N ILE A 163 11.37 8.25 -15.66
CA ILE A 163 10.79 9.60 -15.69
C ILE A 163 11.81 10.62 -15.19
N LYS A 164 12.74 10.96 -16.04
CA LYS A 164 13.81 11.92 -15.68
C LYS A 164 13.29 13.27 -15.19
N SER A 165 12.12 13.71 -15.65
CA SER A 165 11.50 14.97 -15.24
C SER A 165 11.03 14.98 -13.78
N TRP A 166 10.92 13.82 -13.13
CA TRP A 166 10.56 13.71 -11.71
C TRP A 166 11.77 13.52 -10.79
N GLU A 167 12.95 13.26 -11.35
CA GLU A 167 14.17 13.08 -10.54
C GLU A 167 14.47 14.33 -9.70
N GLY A 168 14.47 14.17 -8.38
CA GLY A 168 14.72 15.25 -7.44
C GLY A 168 13.56 16.23 -7.22
N ILE A 169 12.40 16.03 -7.88
CA ILE A 169 11.22 16.88 -7.72
C ILE A 169 10.44 16.50 -6.45
N ASN A 170 10.00 17.50 -5.70
CA ASN A 170 8.99 17.31 -4.65
C ASN A 170 7.60 17.27 -5.28
N LEU A 171 7.20 16.07 -5.71
CA LEU A 171 5.92 15.83 -6.40
C LEU A 171 4.71 16.09 -5.48
N GLU A 172 4.85 15.81 -4.19
CA GLU A 172 3.81 16.12 -3.19
C GLU A 172 3.48 17.60 -3.16
N ASN A 173 4.51 18.47 -3.01
CA ASN A 173 4.31 19.90 -2.98
C ASN A 173 3.80 20.46 -4.31
N LEU A 174 4.27 19.92 -5.43
CA LEU A 174 3.82 20.30 -6.76
C LEU A 174 2.31 20.12 -6.93
N ILE A 175 1.79 18.96 -6.55
CA ILE A 175 0.36 18.65 -6.67
C ILE A 175 -0.45 19.39 -5.61
N LYS A 176 0.03 19.45 -4.37
CA LYS A 176 -0.63 20.15 -3.27
C LYS A 176 -0.83 21.63 -3.55
N SER A 177 0.13 22.28 -4.23
CA SER A 177 0.01 23.71 -4.59
C SER A 177 -1.14 23.99 -5.56
N LYS A 178 -1.50 23.02 -6.42
CA LYS A 178 -2.60 23.18 -7.40
C LYS A 178 -3.96 22.83 -6.81
N TYR A 179 -4.06 21.77 -5.99
CA TYR A 179 -5.36 21.23 -5.59
C TYR A 179 -5.76 21.57 -4.16
N ASN A 180 -4.90 22.21 -3.36
CA ASN A 180 -5.16 22.59 -1.97
C ASN A 180 -5.77 21.46 -1.10
N THR A 181 -5.31 20.23 -1.31
CA THR A 181 -5.72 19.04 -0.58
C THR A 181 -4.50 18.28 -0.06
N LYS A 182 -4.73 17.26 0.78
CA LYS A 182 -3.66 16.35 1.21
C LYS A 182 -3.17 15.51 0.04
N VAL A 183 -1.87 15.39 -0.10
CA VAL A 183 -1.24 14.60 -1.16
C VAL A 183 -0.27 13.63 -0.54
N PHE A 184 -0.28 12.39 -1.00
CA PHE A 184 0.59 11.31 -0.54
C PHE A 184 1.23 10.63 -1.74
N ILE A 185 2.55 10.54 -1.71
CA ILE A 185 3.34 9.90 -2.77
C ILE A 185 4.14 8.76 -2.14
N GLU A 186 4.12 7.59 -2.74
CA GLU A 186 4.91 6.45 -2.28
C GLU A 186 5.42 5.64 -3.48
N ASN A 187 6.47 4.86 -3.23
CA ASN A 187 7.01 3.91 -4.19
C ASN A 187 5.95 2.88 -4.61
N ASP A 188 5.91 2.54 -5.88
CA ASP A 188 4.95 1.62 -6.50
C ASP A 188 4.95 0.22 -5.87
N THR A 189 6.14 -0.36 -5.64
CA THR A 189 6.28 -1.68 -5.04
C THR A 189 5.86 -1.70 -3.57
N ASN A 190 6.20 -0.65 -2.81
CA ASN A 190 5.79 -0.48 -1.43
C ASN A 190 4.26 -0.41 -1.30
N ILE A 191 3.64 0.43 -2.13
CA ILE A 191 2.17 0.56 -2.20
C ILE A 191 1.52 -0.77 -2.56
N THR A 192 2.02 -1.43 -3.59
CA THR A 192 1.50 -2.71 -4.03
C THR A 192 1.60 -3.76 -2.92
N THR A 193 2.73 -3.78 -2.21
CA THR A 193 2.96 -4.70 -1.10
C THR A 193 1.92 -4.51 0.01
N ILE A 194 1.73 -3.26 0.47
CA ILE A 194 0.76 -3.01 1.54
C ILE A 194 -0.68 -3.23 1.09
N GLY A 195 -1.01 -2.94 -0.17
CA GLY A 195 -2.35 -3.16 -0.73
C GLY A 195 -2.72 -4.65 -0.79
N ILE A 196 -1.80 -5.50 -1.27
CA ILE A 196 -1.98 -6.96 -1.27
C ILE A 196 -2.06 -7.49 0.16
N TYR A 197 -1.14 -7.05 1.03
CA TYR A 197 -1.14 -7.45 2.43
C TYR A 197 -2.49 -7.16 3.10
N GLN A 198 -2.97 -5.94 3.05
CA GLN A 198 -4.20 -5.52 3.69
C GLN A 198 -5.43 -6.28 3.17
N LYS A 199 -5.47 -6.58 1.87
CA LYS A 199 -6.63 -7.22 1.26
C LYS A 199 -6.66 -8.74 1.45
N GLN A 200 -5.49 -9.41 1.42
CA GLN A 200 -5.44 -10.87 1.28
C GLN A 200 -4.72 -11.59 2.42
N TYR A 201 -3.80 -10.91 3.12
CA TYR A 201 -2.86 -11.61 4.01
C TYR A 201 -2.77 -11.07 5.43
N LYS A 202 -3.41 -9.94 5.78
CA LYS A 202 -3.33 -9.31 7.11
C LYS A 202 -3.74 -10.24 8.25
N ASP A 203 -4.69 -11.13 8.00
CA ASP A 203 -5.21 -12.07 8.99
C ASP A 203 -4.43 -13.40 9.02
N LYS A 204 -3.48 -13.59 8.08
CA LYS A 204 -2.70 -14.83 7.93
C LYS A 204 -1.24 -14.67 8.35
N TYR A 205 -0.62 -13.56 8.00
CA TYR A 205 0.80 -13.32 8.20
C TYR A 205 1.04 -11.95 8.82
N LYS A 206 1.96 -11.87 9.79
CA LYS A 206 2.42 -10.60 10.37
C LYS A 206 3.67 -10.06 9.67
N ASN A 207 4.52 -10.98 9.18
CA ASN A 207 5.75 -10.65 8.50
C ASN A 207 5.72 -11.27 7.10
N MET A 208 5.84 -10.44 6.08
CA MET A 208 5.73 -10.84 4.68
C MET A 208 6.67 -9.99 3.83
N ALA A 209 7.20 -10.56 2.75
CA ALA A 209 7.87 -9.80 1.71
C ALA A 209 7.19 -10.04 0.36
N LEU A 210 7.22 -9.02 -0.50
CA LEU A 210 6.83 -9.13 -1.89
C LEU A 210 8.07 -8.90 -2.76
N MET A 211 8.24 -9.71 -3.78
CA MET A 211 9.26 -9.55 -4.82
C MET A 211 8.58 -9.43 -6.19
N TYR A 212 8.89 -8.34 -6.87
CA TYR A 212 8.48 -8.05 -8.24
C TYR A 212 9.68 -8.19 -9.16
N LEU A 213 9.54 -8.96 -10.24
CA LEU A 213 10.59 -9.19 -11.22
C LEU A 213 9.95 -9.35 -12.62
N GLU A 214 9.61 -8.22 -13.24
CA GLU A 214 9.03 -8.18 -14.60
C GLU A 214 9.80 -7.23 -15.52
N ASP A 215 9.44 -5.98 -15.54
CA ASP A 215 10.10 -4.89 -16.28
C ASP A 215 11.00 -4.03 -15.40
N GLY A 216 11.24 -4.49 -14.18
CA GLY A 216 12.13 -3.95 -13.17
C GLY A 216 12.24 -4.94 -12.01
N ILE A 217 12.98 -4.54 -10.97
CA ILE A 217 13.12 -5.29 -9.72
C ILE A 217 12.63 -4.42 -8.58
N GLY A 218 11.65 -4.92 -7.84
CA GLY A 218 11.15 -4.28 -6.63
C GLY A 218 10.93 -5.29 -5.52
N SER A 219 11.04 -4.83 -4.30
CA SER A 219 10.67 -5.61 -3.12
C SER A 219 10.05 -4.71 -2.07
N GLY A 220 8.94 -5.15 -1.50
CA GLY A 220 8.30 -4.49 -0.37
C GLY A 220 8.26 -5.42 0.83
N ILE A 221 8.40 -4.85 2.02
CA ILE A 221 8.58 -5.59 3.26
C ILE A 221 7.49 -5.17 4.25
N VAL A 222 6.81 -6.15 4.83
CA VAL A 222 5.84 -5.96 5.93
C VAL A 222 6.39 -6.63 7.18
N ILE A 223 6.48 -5.88 8.28
CA ILE A 223 6.90 -6.36 9.59
C ILE A 223 5.82 -5.99 10.61
N ASN A 224 5.34 -6.99 11.38
CA ASN A 224 4.29 -6.80 12.37
C ASN A 224 3.02 -6.15 11.79
N GLY A 225 2.70 -6.43 10.53
CA GLY A 225 1.52 -5.90 9.84
C GLY A 225 1.68 -4.50 9.25
N GLU A 226 2.86 -3.89 9.37
CA GLU A 226 3.15 -2.55 8.88
C GLU A 226 4.23 -2.59 7.80
N LEU A 227 4.09 -1.71 6.79
CA LEU A 227 5.11 -1.53 5.75
C LEU A 227 6.41 -1.03 6.37
N TYR A 228 7.51 -1.72 6.10
CA TYR A 228 8.84 -1.37 6.60
C TYR A 228 9.64 -0.64 5.52
N LEU A 229 9.88 0.64 5.73
CA LEU A 229 10.59 1.50 4.79
C LEU A 229 12.08 1.68 5.11
N GLY A 230 12.51 1.29 6.32
CA GLY A 230 13.84 1.62 6.82
C GLY A 230 14.00 3.11 7.15
N SER A 231 15.22 3.53 7.48
CA SER A 231 15.48 4.91 7.94
C SER A 231 15.41 5.97 6.83
N THR A 232 15.59 5.55 5.58
CA THR A 232 15.68 6.46 4.41
C THR A 232 14.71 6.08 3.29
N ASN A 233 13.75 5.20 3.55
CA ASN A 233 12.83 4.60 2.59
C ASN A 233 13.56 3.76 1.51
N PHE A 234 14.64 3.09 1.90
CA PHE A 234 15.49 2.30 1.02
C PHE A 234 15.41 0.79 1.31
N ALA A 235 14.56 0.38 2.26
CA ALA A 235 14.38 -1.04 2.55
C ALA A 235 13.73 -1.74 1.34
N GLY A 236 14.25 -2.91 0.97
CA GLY A 236 13.72 -3.69 -0.16
C GLY A 236 14.39 -3.42 -1.50
N GLU A 237 15.34 -2.49 -1.62
CA GLU A 237 16.06 -2.17 -2.86
C GLU A 237 17.04 -3.28 -3.24
N LEU A 238 16.53 -4.44 -3.69
CA LEU A 238 17.30 -5.65 -3.98
C LEU A 238 18.28 -5.46 -5.15
N SER A 239 18.02 -4.53 -6.05
CA SER A 239 18.88 -4.21 -7.18
C SER A 239 20.26 -3.67 -6.78
N TYR A 240 20.41 -3.21 -5.53
CA TYR A 240 21.66 -2.74 -4.95
C TYR A 240 22.46 -3.81 -4.21
N LEU A 241 21.93 -5.03 -4.11
CA LEU A 241 22.70 -6.12 -3.53
C LEU A 241 23.92 -6.46 -4.41
N ASN A 242 25.08 -6.61 -3.76
CA ASN A 242 26.27 -7.10 -4.44
C ASN A 242 26.18 -8.64 -4.51
N ILE A 243 25.85 -9.14 -5.68
CA ILE A 243 25.71 -10.58 -5.94
C ILE A 243 26.68 -10.94 -7.06
N GLU A 244 27.63 -11.80 -6.78
CA GLU A 244 28.53 -12.34 -7.82
C GLU A 244 27.85 -13.52 -8.52
N PHE A 245 27.57 -13.36 -9.81
CA PHE A 245 27.04 -14.42 -10.66
C PHE A 245 27.80 -14.51 -11.98
N GLY A 246 28.34 -15.67 -12.27
CA GLY A 246 28.92 -16.01 -13.55
C GLY A 246 29.88 -14.97 -14.08
N LYS A 247 29.51 -14.29 -15.18
CA LYS A 247 30.28 -13.20 -15.79
C LYS A 247 29.83 -11.80 -15.32
N TYR A 248 28.89 -11.70 -14.38
CA TYR A 248 28.46 -10.42 -13.86
C TYR A 248 29.60 -9.77 -13.07
N ASN A 249 30.00 -8.61 -13.52
CA ASN A 249 30.99 -7.78 -12.83
C ASN A 249 30.28 -6.49 -12.40
N SER A 250 30.06 -6.34 -11.09
CA SER A 250 29.38 -5.18 -10.46
C SER A 250 29.99 -3.82 -10.83
N ASN A 251 31.19 -3.81 -11.42
CA ASN A 251 31.85 -2.56 -11.82
C ASN A 251 31.28 -1.95 -13.12
N ASN A 252 30.47 -2.68 -13.90
CA ASN A 252 30.06 -2.24 -15.24
C ASN A 252 28.55 -2.29 -15.51
N LEU A 253 27.75 -2.98 -14.69
CA LEU A 253 26.30 -3.10 -14.88
C LEU A 253 25.60 -3.05 -13.53
N ASN A 254 24.50 -2.31 -13.47
CA ASN A 254 23.54 -2.42 -12.37
C ASN A 254 22.94 -3.84 -12.40
N LEU A 255 22.71 -4.44 -11.24
CA LEU A 255 22.12 -5.79 -11.12
C LEU A 255 20.76 -5.89 -11.79
N GLU A 256 19.95 -4.83 -11.73
CA GLU A 256 18.68 -4.76 -12.43
C GLU A 256 18.85 -4.87 -13.95
N ASP A 257 19.73 -4.06 -14.54
CA ASP A 257 20.00 -4.10 -15.98
C ASP A 257 20.48 -5.48 -16.42
N TYR A 258 21.30 -6.13 -15.58
CA TYR A 258 21.77 -7.48 -15.85
C TYR A 258 20.63 -8.49 -15.88
N ILE A 259 19.79 -8.52 -14.85
CA ILE A 259 18.63 -9.42 -14.77
C ILE A 259 17.65 -9.16 -15.91
N MET A 260 17.38 -7.89 -16.23
CA MET A 260 16.51 -7.52 -17.35
C MET A 260 17.10 -8.00 -18.68
N SER A 261 18.43 -7.95 -18.86
CA SER A 261 19.10 -8.50 -20.04
C SER A 261 18.96 -10.02 -20.15
N LEU A 262 19.12 -10.74 -19.04
CA LEU A 262 18.91 -12.20 -18.99
C LEU A 262 17.47 -12.57 -19.33
N ARG A 263 16.51 -11.85 -18.74
CA ARG A 263 15.08 -12.06 -19.00
C ARG A 263 14.72 -11.82 -20.46
N LYS A 264 15.22 -10.74 -21.06
CA LYS A 264 15.05 -10.45 -22.49
C LYS A 264 15.60 -11.58 -23.36
N ARG A 265 16.85 -12.00 -23.11
CA ARG A 265 17.48 -13.11 -23.85
C ARG A 265 16.70 -14.41 -23.71
N TYR A 266 16.20 -14.72 -22.52
CA TYR A 266 15.37 -15.90 -22.31
C TYR A 266 14.07 -15.82 -23.09
N LEU A 267 13.38 -14.68 -23.08
CA LEU A 267 12.12 -14.51 -23.81
C LEU A 267 12.29 -14.63 -25.33
N GLU A 268 13.41 -14.15 -25.87
CA GLU A 268 13.73 -14.20 -27.29
C GLU A 268 14.20 -15.59 -27.76
N SER A 269 15.12 -16.23 -27.01
CA SER A 269 15.76 -17.48 -27.42
C SER A 269 15.15 -18.74 -26.84
N LYS A 270 14.42 -18.63 -25.73
CA LYS A 270 13.96 -19.75 -24.90
C LYS A 270 15.10 -20.64 -24.37
N ASP A 271 16.35 -20.15 -24.39
CA ASP A 271 17.50 -20.90 -23.88
C ASP A 271 17.48 -20.92 -22.35
N ASN A 272 17.33 -22.11 -21.81
CA ASN A 272 17.21 -22.37 -20.36
C ASN A 272 18.46 -21.96 -19.56
N LYS A 273 19.62 -21.72 -20.19
CA LYS A 273 20.79 -21.21 -19.46
C LYS A 273 20.52 -19.85 -18.82
N PHE A 274 19.85 -18.94 -19.54
CA PHE A 274 19.49 -17.62 -19.01
C PHE A 274 18.47 -17.74 -17.87
N LYS A 275 17.50 -18.63 -18.03
CA LYS A 275 16.49 -18.89 -16.99
C LYS A 275 17.12 -19.46 -15.73
N LYS A 276 18.06 -20.43 -15.84
CA LYS A 276 18.76 -20.99 -14.68
C LYS A 276 19.51 -19.93 -13.89
N GLU A 277 20.11 -18.97 -14.56
CA GLU A 277 20.81 -17.87 -13.92
C GLU A 277 19.83 -16.94 -13.18
N ILE A 278 18.69 -16.61 -13.80
CA ILE A 278 17.61 -15.86 -13.13
C ILE A 278 17.11 -16.60 -11.88
N LEU A 279 16.89 -17.92 -11.96
CA LEU A 279 16.44 -18.72 -10.82
C LEU A 279 17.45 -18.68 -9.67
N SER A 280 18.74 -18.77 -9.98
CA SER A 280 19.81 -18.66 -8.98
C SER A 280 19.81 -17.28 -8.30
N ILE A 281 19.60 -16.20 -9.05
CA ILE A 281 19.48 -14.85 -8.49
C ILE A 281 18.24 -14.73 -7.59
N ILE A 282 17.10 -15.23 -8.03
CA ILE A 282 15.87 -15.25 -7.22
C ILE A 282 16.08 -16.01 -5.92
N SER A 283 16.70 -17.21 -5.98
CA SER A 283 17.03 -18.00 -4.79
C SER A 283 17.89 -17.22 -3.80
N ASN A 284 18.89 -16.46 -4.31
CA ASN A 284 19.74 -15.64 -3.45
C ASN A 284 18.99 -14.45 -2.83
N PHE A 285 18.09 -13.78 -3.58
CA PHE A 285 17.23 -12.76 -3.02
C PHE A 285 16.35 -13.31 -1.89
N ILE A 286 15.71 -14.46 -2.12
CA ILE A 286 14.89 -15.12 -1.10
C ILE A 286 15.73 -15.48 0.12
N ARG A 287 16.89 -16.09 -0.08
CA ARG A 287 17.81 -16.46 1.02
C ARG A 287 18.24 -15.25 1.83
N THR A 288 18.58 -14.14 1.16
CA THR A 288 18.95 -12.89 1.82
C THR A 288 17.79 -12.38 2.70
N LEU A 289 16.58 -12.33 2.15
CA LEU A 289 15.40 -11.87 2.90
C LEU A 289 15.05 -12.82 4.05
N VAL A 290 15.22 -14.13 3.88
CA VAL A 290 15.04 -15.11 4.95
C VAL A 290 16.05 -14.89 6.07
N CYS A 291 17.33 -14.75 5.75
CA CYS A 291 18.38 -14.56 6.75
C CYS A 291 18.26 -13.23 7.52
N VAL A 292 17.72 -12.17 6.89
CA VAL A 292 17.65 -10.83 7.50
C VAL A 292 16.32 -10.58 8.18
N LEU A 293 15.20 -11.07 7.62
CA LEU A 293 13.84 -10.73 8.05
C LEU A 293 13.05 -11.92 8.60
N ASN A 294 13.41 -13.14 8.19
CA ASN A 294 12.68 -14.38 8.47
C ASN A 294 11.15 -14.20 8.30
N PRO A 295 10.67 -13.89 7.07
CA PRO A 295 9.27 -13.64 6.82
C PRO A 295 8.47 -14.95 6.85
N GLN A 296 7.18 -14.89 7.24
CA GLN A 296 6.28 -16.04 7.21
C GLN A 296 5.87 -16.43 5.78
N ALA A 297 5.79 -15.43 4.88
CA ALA A 297 5.45 -15.63 3.48
C ALA A 297 6.21 -14.67 2.57
N MET A 298 6.45 -15.13 1.35
CA MET A 298 6.98 -14.29 0.27
C MET A 298 6.08 -14.42 -0.96
N ILE A 299 5.62 -13.29 -1.46
CA ILE A 299 4.85 -13.18 -2.69
C ILE A 299 5.82 -12.88 -3.82
N ILE A 300 5.70 -13.61 -4.91
CA ILE A 300 6.58 -13.46 -6.07
C ILE A 300 5.73 -13.22 -7.32
N GLN A 301 5.93 -12.08 -7.96
CA GLN A 301 5.48 -11.84 -9.32
C GLN A 301 6.67 -11.92 -10.27
N CYS A 302 6.66 -12.97 -11.09
CA CYS A 302 7.61 -13.16 -12.19
C CYS A 302 6.96 -14.09 -13.22
N SER A 303 6.58 -13.54 -14.36
CA SER A 303 5.79 -14.24 -15.40
C SER A 303 6.55 -15.41 -16.06
N ILE A 304 7.87 -15.39 -16.04
CA ILE A 304 8.68 -16.48 -16.61
C ILE A 304 8.79 -17.71 -15.72
N LEU A 305 8.38 -17.61 -14.43
CA LEU A 305 8.44 -18.74 -13.50
C LEU A 305 7.30 -19.71 -13.74
N THR A 306 7.64 -20.99 -13.89
CA THR A 306 6.71 -22.11 -13.91
C THR A 306 6.57 -22.73 -12.52
N LYS A 307 5.66 -23.68 -12.37
CA LYS A 307 5.52 -24.45 -11.13
C LYS A 307 6.82 -25.19 -10.77
N SER A 308 7.46 -25.83 -11.76
CA SER A 308 8.73 -26.54 -11.54
C SER A 308 9.88 -25.60 -11.16
N ASP A 309 9.86 -24.35 -11.61
CA ASP A 309 10.86 -23.36 -11.17
C ASP A 309 10.63 -22.97 -9.70
N MET A 310 9.39 -22.84 -9.27
CA MET A 310 9.07 -22.59 -7.86
C MET A 310 9.52 -23.75 -6.96
N GLU A 311 9.30 -25.00 -7.38
CA GLU A 311 9.77 -26.19 -6.68
C GLU A 311 11.32 -26.25 -6.62
N PHE A 312 11.99 -25.85 -7.69
CA PHE A 312 13.45 -25.71 -7.70
C PHE A 312 13.94 -24.68 -6.68
N ILE A 313 13.35 -23.47 -6.68
CA ILE A 313 13.70 -22.38 -5.75
C ILE A 313 13.47 -22.85 -4.30
N GLU A 314 12.32 -23.47 -4.02
CA GLU A 314 11.99 -24.00 -2.70
C GLU A 314 13.07 -24.96 -2.21
N LYS A 315 13.41 -25.95 -3.03
CA LYS A 315 14.45 -26.93 -2.71
C LYS A 315 15.84 -26.30 -2.54
N ASP A 316 16.21 -25.38 -3.42
CA ASP A 316 17.53 -24.71 -3.36
C ASP A 316 17.66 -23.86 -2.11
N VAL A 317 16.64 -23.09 -1.77
CA VAL A 317 16.69 -22.21 -0.59
C VAL A 317 16.58 -23.03 0.70
N SER A 318 15.60 -23.95 0.81
CA SER A 318 15.39 -24.75 2.03
C SER A 318 16.59 -25.61 2.41
N ASN A 319 17.32 -26.16 1.42
CA ASN A 319 18.56 -26.88 1.67
C ASN A 319 19.66 -26.02 2.31
N ASN A 320 19.60 -24.69 2.15
CA ASN A 320 20.60 -23.78 2.68
C ASN A 320 20.21 -23.11 4.01
N VAL A 321 18.90 -22.87 4.22
CA VAL A 321 18.41 -22.17 5.43
C VAL A 321 17.70 -23.09 6.43
N GLY A 322 17.43 -24.35 6.07
CA GLY A 322 16.58 -25.28 6.80
C GLY A 322 15.09 -25.14 6.43
N GLU A 323 14.37 -26.27 6.41
CA GLU A 323 12.94 -26.30 6.06
C GLU A 323 12.10 -25.46 7.02
N GLU A 324 12.46 -25.43 8.29
CA GLU A 324 11.78 -24.69 9.36
C GLU A 324 11.87 -23.17 9.20
N ASN A 325 12.88 -22.68 8.49
CA ASN A 325 13.09 -21.24 8.25
C ASN A 325 12.58 -20.79 6.87
N PHE A 326 12.12 -21.75 6.05
CA PHE A 326 11.68 -21.45 4.69
C PHE A 326 10.27 -20.84 4.70
N PRO A 327 10.05 -19.66 4.09
CA PRO A 327 8.76 -19.00 4.07
C PRO A 327 7.79 -19.69 3.11
N LYS A 328 6.49 -19.50 3.30
CA LYS A 328 5.50 -19.87 2.30
C LYS A 328 5.70 -19.06 1.04
N LEU A 329 6.12 -19.68 -0.06
CA LEU A 329 6.19 -19.01 -1.37
C LEU A 329 4.81 -18.97 -2.05
N ILE A 330 4.45 -17.83 -2.57
CA ILE A 330 3.17 -17.58 -3.24
C ILE A 330 3.45 -16.86 -4.55
N LYS A 331 3.34 -17.60 -5.68
CA LYS A 331 3.41 -16.99 -7.00
C LYS A 331 2.09 -16.31 -7.34
N VAL A 332 2.16 -15.11 -7.86
CA VAL A 332 1.01 -14.36 -8.39
C VAL A 332 1.25 -13.95 -9.84
N ASP A 333 0.19 -13.91 -10.63
CA ASP A 333 0.29 -13.55 -12.05
C ASP A 333 0.15 -12.04 -12.28
N SER A 334 -0.51 -11.33 -11.35
CA SER A 334 -0.70 -9.88 -11.43
C SER A 334 -0.76 -9.25 -10.04
N LEU A 335 -0.18 -8.07 -9.92
CA LEU A 335 -0.25 -7.23 -8.72
C LEU A 335 -1.21 -6.03 -8.89
N ARG A 336 -1.87 -5.91 -10.04
CA ARG A 336 -2.62 -4.70 -10.45
C ARG A 336 -3.67 -4.27 -9.43
N GLU A 337 -4.42 -5.21 -8.89
CA GLU A 337 -5.45 -4.93 -7.90
C GLU A 337 -4.84 -4.45 -6.57
N GLY A 338 -3.72 -5.05 -6.16
CA GLY A 338 -2.97 -4.64 -4.96
C GLY A 338 -2.45 -3.22 -5.07
N SER A 339 -1.99 -2.82 -6.25
CA SER A 339 -1.42 -1.49 -6.49
C SER A 339 -2.44 -0.38 -6.21
N ILE A 340 -3.61 -0.45 -6.80
CA ILE A 340 -4.69 0.55 -6.59
C ILE A 340 -5.20 0.53 -5.16
N ASN A 341 -5.47 -0.66 -4.60
CA ASN A 341 -5.90 -0.78 -3.21
C ASN A 341 -4.86 -0.23 -2.23
N GLY A 342 -3.58 -0.36 -2.54
CA GLY A 342 -2.50 0.19 -1.75
C GLY A 342 -2.52 1.72 -1.71
N VAL A 343 -2.71 2.39 -2.85
CA VAL A 343 -2.83 3.86 -2.90
C VAL A 343 -4.03 4.34 -2.10
N ILE A 344 -5.19 3.69 -2.27
CA ILE A 344 -6.41 4.02 -1.52
C ILE A 344 -6.17 3.82 -0.02
N SER A 345 -5.61 2.68 0.38
CA SER A 345 -5.32 2.36 1.79
C SER A 345 -4.35 3.34 2.43
N MET A 346 -3.31 3.77 1.71
CA MET A 346 -2.38 4.81 2.15
C MET A 346 -3.13 6.11 2.44
N CYS A 347 -3.96 6.59 1.51
CA CYS A 347 -4.71 7.81 1.70
C CYS A 347 -5.68 7.72 2.88
N LEU A 348 -6.38 6.62 3.06
CA LEU A 348 -7.28 6.39 4.18
C LEU A 348 -6.50 6.38 5.51
N LYS A 349 -5.40 5.63 5.59
CA LYS A 349 -4.56 5.55 6.79
C LYS A 349 -4.00 6.91 7.20
N GLU A 350 -3.46 7.68 6.25
CA GLU A 350 -2.83 8.98 6.50
C GLU A 350 -3.86 10.10 6.77
N THR A 351 -5.12 9.90 6.38
CA THR A 351 -6.19 10.87 6.63
C THR A 351 -7.10 10.48 7.78
N ASP A 352 -7.20 9.22 8.14
CA ASP A 352 -7.85 8.79 9.36
C ASP A 352 -7.00 9.25 10.54
N TYR A 353 -7.59 10.05 11.45
CA TYR A 353 -6.91 10.50 12.66
C TYR A 353 -6.67 9.29 13.57
N GLN A 354 -5.58 8.58 13.34
CA GLN A 354 -5.05 7.68 14.35
C GLN A 354 -4.39 8.56 15.42
N TYR A 355 -5.05 8.73 16.55
CA TYR A 355 -4.33 8.96 17.80
C TYR A 355 -3.58 7.65 18.09
N SER A 356 -2.42 7.47 17.47
CA SER A 356 -1.44 6.60 18.05
C SER A 356 -1.15 7.22 19.42
N LEU A 357 -1.47 6.52 20.46
CA LEU A 357 -0.77 6.64 21.74
C LEU A 357 0.67 6.26 21.39
N SER A 358 1.40 7.19 20.78
CA SER A 358 2.83 7.05 20.58
C SER A 358 3.40 6.96 21.98
N ASN A 359 3.65 5.75 22.43
CA ASN A 359 4.69 5.48 23.38
C ASN A 359 5.99 6.03 22.76
N LYS A 360 6.23 7.32 22.91
CA LYS A 360 7.57 7.88 22.92
C LYS A 360 8.25 7.26 24.12
N LYS A 361 8.64 6.00 24.02
CA LYS A 361 9.75 5.48 24.77
C LYS A 361 10.98 6.20 24.23
N GLY A 362 11.55 7.01 25.11
CA GLY A 362 12.70 7.81 24.86
C GLY A 362 13.86 7.02 24.28
N GLY A 363 14.73 7.74 23.60
CA GLY A 363 15.90 7.24 22.94
C GLY A 363 16.87 6.48 23.84
N TYR A 364 17.60 5.63 23.19
CA TYR A 364 19.01 5.40 23.39
C TYR A 364 19.68 5.46 22.02
#